data_94e16f7e33838177e2c1c882b11c0e1a
#
_entry.id   94e16f7e33838177e2c1c882b11c0e1a
#
_cell.length_a   1.000
_cell.length_b   1.000
_cell.length_c   1.000
_cell.angle_alpha   90.00
_cell.angle_beta   90.00
_cell.angle_gamma   90.00
#
_symmetry.space_group_name_H-M   'P 1'
#
loop_
_entity.id
_entity.type
_entity.pdbx_description
1 polymer ?
#
loop_
_entity_poly.entity_id
_entity_poly.type
_entity_poly.pdbx_seq_one_letter_code
_entity_poly.pdbx_strand_id
1 'polypeptide(L)'
;MQNYNSYSEITPELLALSKLSREHGQIDPALYTKYEVKRGLRDLNGKGVLAGLTDISEITSYIIEDSDMIPCDGRLYYRGYKIQDLVTGFEKENRYGFEEVAYLLLFGQLPDKQALENFQQLLGEYRSLPTHFVRDIIMKAPSKDMMNALARSVLTMYAYDDRADDTSIENVVRQSIQLISLFPLISVYAYHAYNHYHDGASLIIHPPKPELSTAEHLLYLLRPDGQYTELEAKMLDLGLVLHMEHGGGNNSTFTTHVVSSSGTDTYSAIAAALGSLKGPKHGGANVKVVKMFDDLK
;
A
#
# COMPACT_ATOMS: atom_id res chain seq x y z
N MET A 1 -24.94 9.64 -23.88
CA MET A 1 -24.69 10.55 -22.72
C MET A 1 -24.64 9.66 -21.48
N GLN A 2 -23.55 9.68 -20.73
CA GLN A 2 -23.52 8.99 -19.43
C GLN A 2 -24.47 9.73 -18.48
N ASN A 3 -25.50 9.03 -17.99
CA ASN A 3 -26.36 9.56 -16.94
C ASN A 3 -25.58 9.54 -15.63
N TYR A 4 -25.02 10.67 -15.25
CA TYR A 4 -24.46 10.87 -13.92
C TYR A 4 -25.59 11.02 -12.89
N ASN A 5 -25.36 10.55 -11.66
CA ASN A 5 -26.27 10.85 -10.57
C ASN A 5 -26.14 12.34 -10.16
N SER A 6 -27.10 12.86 -9.39
CA SER A 6 -27.14 14.28 -8.99
C SER A 6 -25.88 14.79 -8.26
N TYR A 7 -25.11 13.89 -7.62
CA TYR A 7 -23.85 14.26 -6.95
C TYR A 7 -22.67 14.42 -7.92
N SER A 8 -22.80 13.96 -9.14
CA SER A 8 -21.73 13.96 -10.15
C SER A 8 -22.04 14.86 -11.35
N GLU A 9 -23.17 15.56 -11.32
CA GLU A 9 -23.62 16.41 -12.42
C GLU A 9 -22.86 17.73 -12.40
N ILE A 10 -22.28 18.12 -13.53
CA ILE A 10 -21.66 19.42 -13.72
C ILE A 10 -22.66 20.34 -14.42
N THR A 11 -23.26 21.24 -13.66
CA THR A 11 -24.24 22.18 -14.14
C THR A 11 -23.59 23.32 -14.97
N PRO A 12 -24.36 24.03 -15.83
CA PRO A 12 -23.87 25.20 -16.53
C PRO A 12 -23.30 26.29 -15.59
N GLU A 13 -23.86 26.39 -14.39
CA GLU A 13 -23.43 27.32 -13.33
C GLU A 13 -22.04 26.94 -12.80
N LEU A 14 -21.81 25.65 -12.52
CA LEU A 14 -20.49 25.14 -12.13
C LEU A 14 -19.44 25.32 -13.22
N LEU A 15 -19.84 25.17 -14.52
CA LEU A 15 -18.95 25.45 -15.64
C LEU A 15 -18.52 26.93 -15.70
N ALA A 16 -19.45 27.87 -15.45
CA ALA A 16 -19.13 29.29 -15.39
C ALA A 16 -18.18 29.62 -14.25
N LEU A 17 -18.44 29.08 -13.05
CA LEU A 17 -17.55 29.22 -11.88
C LEU A 17 -16.16 28.61 -12.12
N SER A 18 -16.11 27.46 -12.78
CA SER A 18 -14.85 26.80 -13.14
C SER A 18 -14.00 27.65 -14.12
N LYS A 19 -14.67 28.39 -15.00
CA LYS A 19 -13.99 29.34 -15.92
C LYS A 19 -13.33 30.48 -15.13
N LEU A 20 -14.07 31.10 -14.22
CA LEU A 20 -13.55 32.14 -13.32
C LEU A 20 -12.37 31.63 -12.48
N SER A 21 -12.49 30.43 -11.92
CA SER A 21 -11.41 29.79 -11.16
C SER A 21 -10.15 29.60 -12.02
N ARG A 22 -10.28 29.20 -13.28
CA ARG A 22 -9.14 29.07 -14.20
C ARG A 22 -8.51 30.40 -14.55
N GLU A 23 -9.30 31.44 -14.78
CA GLU A 23 -8.83 32.78 -15.15
C GLU A 23 -8.05 33.43 -14.00
N HIS A 24 -8.49 33.26 -12.76
CA HIS A 24 -7.89 33.90 -11.58
C HIS A 24 -6.96 32.98 -10.78
N GLY A 25 -6.95 31.68 -11.05
CA GLY A 25 -6.14 30.69 -10.30
C GLY A 25 -4.78 30.39 -10.94
N GLN A 26 -4.33 31.14 -11.95
CA GLN A 26 -3.06 30.91 -12.60
C GLN A 26 -1.91 31.55 -11.83
N ILE A 27 -0.89 30.76 -11.53
CA ILE A 27 0.38 31.25 -11.02
C ILE A 27 1.37 31.26 -12.20
N ASP A 28 2.03 32.40 -12.43
CA ASP A 28 3.04 32.49 -13.46
C ASP A 28 4.14 31.44 -13.26
N PRO A 29 4.36 30.52 -14.21
CA PRO A 29 5.40 29.48 -14.10
C PRO A 29 6.80 30.03 -13.82
N ALA A 30 7.11 31.27 -14.24
CA ALA A 30 8.40 31.91 -13.97
C ALA A 30 8.64 32.10 -12.46
N LEU A 31 7.59 32.24 -11.65
CA LEU A 31 7.70 32.40 -10.20
C LEU A 31 8.26 31.15 -9.53
N TYR A 32 7.98 29.95 -10.05
CA TYR A 32 8.55 28.71 -9.53
C TYR A 32 10.08 28.70 -9.64
N THR A 33 10.60 29.18 -10.77
CA THR A 33 12.05 29.33 -10.96
C THR A 33 12.60 30.47 -10.12
N LYS A 34 11.93 31.64 -10.10
CA LYS A 34 12.37 32.82 -9.34
C LYS A 34 12.49 32.53 -7.82
N TYR A 35 11.56 31.76 -7.26
CA TYR A 35 11.54 31.43 -5.82
C TYR A 35 12.07 30.04 -5.52
N GLU A 36 12.68 29.34 -6.47
CA GLU A 36 13.22 27.99 -6.34
C GLU A 36 12.23 26.98 -5.72
N VAL A 37 10.95 27.09 -6.11
CA VAL A 37 9.87 26.26 -5.56
C VAL A 37 9.93 24.85 -6.14
N LYS A 38 10.03 23.87 -5.25
CA LYS A 38 9.99 22.44 -5.61
C LYS A 38 8.56 22.00 -5.92
N ARG A 39 8.41 21.02 -6.84
CA ARG A 39 7.11 20.40 -7.15
C ARG A 39 7.05 19.00 -6.58
N GLY A 40 6.61 18.89 -5.32
CA GLY A 40 6.59 17.62 -4.60
C GLY A 40 8.01 17.06 -4.41
N LEU A 41 8.21 15.80 -4.77
CA LEU A 41 9.50 15.09 -4.61
C LEU A 41 10.46 15.28 -5.79
N ARG A 42 10.20 16.26 -6.67
CA ARG A 42 11.03 16.53 -7.84
C ARG A 42 11.49 17.99 -7.87
N ASP A 43 12.75 18.17 -8.22
CA ASP A 43 13.30 19.47 -8.55
C ASP A 43 12.87 19.92 -9.97
N LEU A 44 13.11 21.16 -10.33
CA LEU A 44 12.76 21.72 -11.65
C LEU A 44 13.42 20.96 -12.81
N ASN A 45 14.61 20.41 -12.60
CA ASN A 45 15.35 19.59 -13.57
C ASN A 45 14.90 18.12 -13.60
N GLY A 46 13.86 17.74 -12.81
CA GLY A 46 13.36 16.37 -12.70
C GLY A 46 14.10 15.47 -11.72
N LYS A 47 15.21 15.95 -11.12
CA LYS A 47 15.96 15.20 -10.09
C LYS A 47 15.12 15.02 -8.83
N GLY A 48 15.30 13.90 -8.12
CA GLY A 48 14.66 13.66 -6.82
C GLY A 48 15.12 14.67 -5.77
N VAL A 49 14.21 15.09 -4.91
CA VAL A 49 14.50 15.96 -3.77
C VAL A 49 14.81 15.10 -2.54
N LEU A 50 15.85 15.46 -1.80
CA LEU A 50 16.14 14.83 -0.50
C LEU A 50 15.06 15.27 0.49
N ALA A 51 14.13 14.36 0.81
CA ALA A 51 12.98 14.64 1.65
C ALA A 51 13.10 14.09 3.09
N GLY A 52 14.12 13.28 3.36
CA GLY A 52 14.34 12.68 4.68
C GLY A 52 15.45 11.62 4.66
N LEU A 53 15.68 11.02 5.82
CA LEU A 53 16.59 9.90 5.99
C LEU A 53 15.80 8.65 6.41
N THR A 54 16.26 7.48 5.99
CA THR A 54 15.74 6.18 6.40
C THR A 54 16.89 5.21 6.62
N ASP A 55 16.76 4.34 7.62
CA ASP A 55 17.61 3.19 7.88
C ASP A 55 16.90 1.85 7.59
N ILE A 56 15.66 1.93 7.07
CA ILE A 56 14.81 0.75 6.83
C ILE A 56 15.23 0.01 5.58
N SER A 57 15.53 0.74 4.50
CA SER A 57 15.95 0.14 3.24
C SER A 57 16.96 1.01 2.51
N GLU A 58 17.79 0.35 1.71
CA GLU A 58 18.66 0.98 0.73
C GLU A 58 18.38 0.38 -0.64
N ILE A 59 18.17 1.24 -1.63
CA ILE A 59 18.04 0.83 -3.02
C ILE A 59 19.00 1.65 -3.88
N THR A 60 19.82 0.96 -4.67
CA THR A 60 20.83 1.59 -5.52
C THR A 60 20.76 0.97 -6.91
N SER A 61 20.71 1.82 -7.94
CA SER A 61 20.77 1.44 -9.36
C SER A 61 21.78 2.27 -10.14
N TYR A 62 22.45 3.21 -9.47
CA TYR A 62 23.54 4.03 -10.01
C TYR A 62 24.44 4.49 -8.87
N ILE A 63 25.66 4.80 -9.20
CA ILE A 63 26.64 5.47 -8.32
C ILE A 63 26.91 6.87 -8.86
N ILE A 64 27.36 7.78 -8.01
CA ILE A 64 27.76 9.14 -8.42
C ILE A 64 29.28 9.20 -8.31
N GLU A 65 29.95 9.39 -9.46
CA GLU A 65 31.38 9.66 -9.56
C GLU A 65 31.59 10.95 -10.31
N ASP A 66 32.36 11.88 -9.77
CA ASP A 66 32.67 13.18 -10.36
C ASP A 66 31.43 13.97 -10.85
N SER A 67 30.30 13.85 -10.11
CA SER A 67 28.98 14.41 -10.44
C SER A 67 28.21 13.72 -11.57
N ASP A 68 28.75 12.67 -12.16
CA ASP A 68 28.09 11.88 -13.17
C ASP A 68 27.35 10.68 -12.54
N MET A 69 26.18 10.35 -13.07
CA MET A 69 25.39 9.18 -12.67
C MET A 69 25.81 7.96 -13.52
N ILE A 70 26.51 7.03 -12.89
CA ILE A 70 26.97 5.79 -13.54
C ILE A 70 26.00 4.66 -13.14
N PRO A 71 25.28 4.04 -14.12
CA PRO A 71 24.42 2.90 -13.85
C PRO A 71 25.21 1.74 -13.25
N CYS A 72 24.63 1.06 -12.27
CA CYS A 72 25.19 -0.17 -11.68
C CYS A 72 24.08 -1.21 -11.51
N ASP A 73 24.49 -2.45 -11.19
CA ASP A 73 23.52 -3.50 -10.83
C ASP A 73 22.62 -3.06 -9.69
N GLY A 74 21.33 -3.35 -9.82
CA GLY A 74 20.33 -3.04 -8.79
C GLY A 74 20.67 -3.75 -7.49
N ARG A 75 20.64 -2.99 -6.39
CA ARG A 75 20.87 -3.50 -5.02
C ARG A 75 19.73 -3.09 -4.14
N LEU A 76 19.20 -4.03 -3.39
CA LEU A 76 18.16 -3.80 -2.38
C LEU A 76 18.61 -4.41 -1.05
N TYR A 77 18.58 -3.59 0.00
CA TYR A 77 18.88 -4.00 1.36
C TYR A 77 17.68 -3.65 2.26
N TYR A 78 17.32 -4.58 3.13
CA TYR A 78 16.37 -4.35 4.21
C TYR A 78 17.09 -4.39 5.55
N ARG A 79 17.11 -3.27 6.29
CA ARG A 79 17.81 -3.15 7.57
C ARG A 79 19.26 -3.65 7.51
N GLY A 80 19.96 -3.38 6.39
CA GLY A 80 21.34 -3.79 6.16
C GLY A 80 21.55 -5.21 5.62
N TYR A 81 20.50 -6.03 5.52
CA TYR A 81 20.56 -7.36 4.89
C TYR A 81 20.28 -7.27 3.40
N LYS A 82 21.10 -7.92 2.58
CA LYS A 82 20.80 -8.05 1.14
C LYS A 82 19.52 -8.85 0.94
N ILE A 83 18.67 -8.40 0.03
CA ILE A 83 17.42 -9.11 -0.27
C ILE A 83 17.66 -10.56 -0.71
N GLN A 84 18.74 -10.82 -1.48
CA GLN A 84 19.11 -12.17 -1.92
C GLN A 84 19.47 -13.09 -0.74
N ASP A 85 20.12 -12.56 0.30
CA ASP A 85 20.50 -13.34 1.48
C ASP A 85 19.26 -13.71 2.31
N LEU A 86 18.31 -12.78 2.45
CA LEU A 86 17.02 -13.02 3.10
C LEU A 86 16.24 -14.11 2.35
N VAL A 87 16.09 -13.96 1.02
CA VAL A 87 15.40 -14.95 0.18
C VAL A 87 16.05 -16.32 0.29
N THR A 88 17.38 -16.39 0.13
CA THR A 88 18.12 -17.65 0.26
C THR A 88 17.94 -18.28 1.65
N GLY A 89 17.83 -17.47 2.70
CA GLY A 89 17.65 -17.94 4.07
C GLY A 89 16.35 -18.72 4.24
N PHE A 90 15.20 -18.11 3.96
CA PHE A 90 13.92 -18.77 4.14
C PHE A 90 13.64 -19.87 3.10
N GLU A 91 14.16 -19.77 1.86
CA GLU A 91 14.04 -20.82 0.85
C GLU A 91 14.79 -22.10 1.26
N LYS A 92 16.03 -22.00 1.77
CA LYS A 92 16.79 -23.15 2.26
C LYS A 92 16.09 -23.93 3.36
N GLU A 93 15.33 -23.22 4.20
CA GLU A 93 14.58 -23.81 5.29
C GLU A 93 13.15 -24.21 4.88
N ASN A 94 12.81 -24.02 3.61
CA ASN A 94 11.48 -24.29 3.06
C ASN A 94 10.35 -23.56 3.80
N ARG A 95 10.61 -22.31 4.23
CA ARG A 95 9.67 -21.44 4.97
C ARG A 95 9.09 -20.34 4.07
N TYR A 96 8.03 -19.71 4.52
CA TYR A 96 7.55 -18.42 4.02
C TYR A 96 8.37 -17.28 4.61
N GLY A 97 8.65 -16.25 3.80
CA GLY A 97 9.52 -15.13 4.18
C GLY A 97 8.78 -13.86 4.60
N PHE A 98 7.50 -13.72 4.24
CA PHE A 98 6.78 -12.46 4.46
C PHE A 98 6.78 -12.02 5.92
N GLU A 99 6.40 -12.89 6.84
CA GLU A 99 6.30 -12.56 8.27
C GLU A 99 7.68 -12.26 8.88
N GLU A 100 8.72 -13.00 8.49
CA GLU A 100 10.10 -12.76 8.94
C GLU A 100 10.61 -11.39 8.50
N VAL A 101 10.38 -11.06 7.22
CA VAL A 101 10.83 -9.78 6.66
C VAL A 101 9.99 -8.61 7.18
N ALA A 102 8.68 -8.80 7.40
CA ALA A 102 7.84 -7.81 8.05
C ALA A 102 8.32 -7.51 9.48
N TYR A 103 8.68 -8.56 10.24
CA TYR A 103 9.27 -8.41 11.55
C TYR A 103 10.59 -7.62 11.50
N LEU A 104 11.49 -7.97 10.57
CA LEU A 104 12.76 -7.29 10.37
C LEU A 104 12.56 -5.79 10.09
N LEU A 105 11.66 -5.45 9.17
CA LEU A 105 11.41 -4.06 8.78
C LEU A 105 10.81 -3.24 9.94
N LEU A 106 9.88 -3.83 10.70
CA LEU A 106 9.23 -3.15 11.84
C LEU A 106 10.16 -3.00 13.04
N PHE A 107 10.94 -4.03 13.39
CA PHE A 107 11.66 -4.10 14.65
C PHE A 107 13.19 -4.01 14.51
N GLY A 108 13.72 -3.97 13.28
CA GLY A 108 15.13 -3.72 13.00
C GLY A 108 16.07 -4.92 13.20
N GLN A 109 15.54 -6.10 13.51
CA GLN A 109 16.32 -7.33 13.70
C GLN A 109 15.55 -8.55 13.18
N LEU A 110 16.26 -9.57 12.74
CA LEU A 110 15.66 -10.85 12.40
C LEU A 110 15.11 -11.54 13.66
N PRO A 111 13.91 -12.14 13.60
CA PRO A 111 13.38 -12.90 14.71
C PRO A 111 14.13 -14.21 14.89
N ASP A 112 14.27 -14.68 16.12
CA ASP A 112 14.52 -16.11 16.36
C ASP A 112 13.25 -16.92 16.10
N LYS A 113 13.37 -18.23 16.14
CA LYS A 113 12.24 -19.13 15.82
C LYS A 113 11.00 -18.84 16.69
N GLN A 114 11.19 -18.66 17.99
CA GLN A 114 10.07 -18.42 18.92
C GLN A 114 9.43 -17.04 18.68
N ALA A 115 10.23 -16.02 18.41
CA ALA A 115 9.74 -14.69 18.09
C ALA A 115 8.95 -14.68 16.78
N LEU A 116 9.41 -15.43 15.76
CA LEU A 116 8.69 -15.58 14.50
C LEU A 116 7.34 -16.30 14.70
N GLU A 117 7.32 -17.42 15.41
CA GLU A 117 6.09 -18.15 15.72
C GLU A 117 5.09 -17.27 16.48
N ASN A 118 5.55 -16.53 17.49
CA ASN A 118 4.70 -15.60 18.24
C ASN A 118 4.14 -14.47 17.34
N PHE A 119 4.97 -13.94 16.44
CA PHE A 119 4.53 -12.90 15.52
C PHE A 119 3.51 -13.41 14.50
N GLN A 120 3.72 -14.59 13.95
CA GLN A 120 2.76 -15.26 13.05
C GLN A 120 1.42 -15.51 13.77
N GLN A 121 1.46 -16.00 15.00
CA GLN A 121 0.25 -16.18 15.80
C GLN A 121 -0.48 -14.85 16.02
N LEU A 122 0.23 -13.79 16.39
CA LEU A 122 -0.35 -12.46 16.61
C LEU A 122 -1.00 -11.90 15.33
N LEU A 123 -0.36 -12.05 14.17
CA LEU A 123 -0.95 -11.70 12.89
C LEU A 123 -2.23 -12.48 12.62
N GLY A 124 -2.24 -13.78 12.92
CA GLY A 124 -3.42 -14.64 12.79
C GLY A 124 -4.58 -14.18 13.68
N GLU A 125 -4.31 -13.85 14.93
CA GLU A 125 -5.32 -13.36 15.88
C GLU A 125 -5.99 -12.05 15.44
N TYR A 126 -5.24 -11.16 14.76
CA TYR A 126 -5.77 -9.92 14.22
C TYR A 126 -6.52 -10.07 12.88
N ARG A 127 -6.61 -11.26 12.30
CA ARG A 127 -7.35 -11.51 11.05
C ARG A 127 -8.87 -11.54 11.24
N SER A 128 -9.41 -10.55 11.92
CA SER A 128 -10.86 -10.45 12.17
C SER A 128 -11.31 -9.01 12.00
N LEU A 129 -12.27 -8.80 11.10
CA LEU A 129 -12.93 -7.51 10.93
C LEU A 129 -14.06 -7.35 11.97
N PRO A 130 -14.38 -6.11 12.38
CA PRO A 130 -15.49 -5.85 13.27
C PRO A 130 -16.82 -6.44 12.75
N THR A 131 -17.72 -6.79 13.66
CA THR A 131 -19.03 -7.33 13.32
C THR A 131 -19.75 -6.44 12.31
N HIS A 132 -20.28 -7.04 11.24
CA HIS A 132 -20.98 -6.39 10.14
C HIS A 132 -20.12 -5.48 9.25
N PHE A 133 -18.82 -5.31 9.50
CA PHE A 133 -17.95 -4.42 8.71
C PHE A 133 -18.00 -4.74 7.20
N VAL A 134 -17.88 -6.02 6.84
CA VAL A 134 -17.95 -6.45 5.43
C VAL A 134 -19.25 -6.01 4.78
N ARG A 135 -20.39 -6.29 5.45
CA ARG A 135 -21.72 -5.93 4.96
C ARG A 135 -21.92 -4.42 4.82
N ASP A 136 -21.59 -3.66 5.86
CA ASP A 136 -21.97 -2.26 5.98
C ASP A 136 -20.96 -1.30 5.34
N ILE A 137 -19.69 -1.68 5.27
CA ILE A 137 -18.63 -0.81 4.75
C ILE A 137 -18.18 -1.25 3.35
N ILE A 138 -17.92 -2.55 3.15
CA ILE A 138 -17.37 -3.03 1.87
C ILE A 138 -18.50 -3.23 0.86
N MET A 139 -19.56 -3.98 1.23
CA MET A 139 -20.60 -4.39 0.31
C MET A 139 -21.66 -3.31 0.06
N LYS A 140 -21.99 -2.49 1.03
CA LYS A 140 -23.09 -1.49 0.94
C LYS A 140 -22.79 -0.37 -0.07
N ALA A 141 -21.51 -0.07 -0.32
CA ALA A 141 -21.05 0.89 -1.30
C ALA A 141 -19.85 0.32 -2.09
N PRO A 142 -20.08 -0.69 -2.95
CA PRO A 142 -19.00 -1.29 -3.73
C PRO A 142 -18.37 -0.23 -4.64
N SER A 143 -17.06 -0.08 -4.55
CA SER A 143 -16.33 0.88 -5.37
C SER A 143 -15.88 0.23 -6.68
N LYS A 144 -15.92 0.99 -7.78
CA LYS A 144 -15.23 0.62 -9.03
C LYS A 144 -13.71 0.73 -8.94
N ASP A 145 -13.21 1.28 -7.86
CA ASP A 145 -11.79 1.51 -7.60
C ASP A 145 -11.40 0.81 -6.31
N MET A 146 -10.53 -0.22 -6.41
CA MET A 146 -10.09 -1.03 -5.27
C MET A 146 -9.31 -0.20 -4.24
N MET A 147 -8.48 0.74 -4.69
CA MET A 147 -7.71 1.59 -3.79
C MET A 147 -8.61 2.53 -2.98
N ASN A 148 -9.72 3.00 -3.59
CA ASN A 148 -10.74 3.75 -2.86
C ASN A 148 -11.45 2.88 -1.81
N ALA A 149 -11.79 1.64 -2.15
CA ALA A 149 -12.38 0.70 -1.19
C ALA A 149 -11.44 0.44 0.00
N LEU A 150 -10.14 0.25 -0.26
CA LEU A 150 -9.14 0.08 0.80
C LEU A 150 -9.03 1.32 1.70
N ALA A 151 -8.80 2.49 1.11
CA ALA A 151 -8.61 3.72 1.87
C ALA A 151 -9.81 4.04 2.76
N ARG A 152 -11.03 3.86 2.24
CA ARG A 152 -12.27 4.04 2.97
C ARG A 152 -12.41 3.02 4.11
N SER A 153 -12.06 1.77 3.86
CA SER A 153 -12.10 0.71 4.88
C SER A 153 -11.10 1.00 6.00
N VAL A 154 -9.87 1.36 5.67
CA VAL A 154 -8.86 1.74 6.66
C VAL A 154 -9.31 2.93 7.49
N LEU A 155 -9.80 3.99 6.86
CA LEU A 155 -10.27 5.17 7.58
C LEU A 155 -11.47 4.85 8.49
N THR A 156 -12.35 3.93 8.09
CA THR A 156 -13.50 3.52 8.90
C THR A 156 -13.09 2.69 10.12
N MET A 157 -11.93 1.98 10.09
CA MET A 157 -11.42 1.24 11.25
C MET A 157 -11.19 2.14 12.47
N TYR A 158 -10.93 3.43 12.27
CA TYR A 158 -10.85 4.44 13.33
C TYR A 158 -12.06 4.36 14.28
N ALA A 159 -13.27 4.23 13.73
CA ALA A 159 -14.51 4.24 14.52
C ALA A 159 -14.70 2.97 15.40
N TYR A 160 -13.88 1.95 15.21
CA TYR A 160 -13.92 0.70 15.98
C TYR A 160 -12.75 0.57 16.96
N ASP A 161 -11.85 1.56 17.01
CA ASP A 161 -10.68 1.56 17.90
C ASP A 161 -10.84 2.63 18.98
N ASP A 162 -11.10 2.21 20.21
CA ASP A 162 -11.25 3.12 21.35
C ASP A 162 -9.97 3.92 21.67
N ARG A 163 -8.83 3.54 21.11
CA ARG A 163 -7.55 4.22 21.24
C ARG A 163 -7.03 4.76 19.91
N ALA A 164 -7.91 5.12 18.99
CA ALA A 164 -7.53 5.54 17.64
C ALA A 164 -6.55 6.73 17.64
N ASP A 165 -6.76 7.72 18.51
CA ASP A 165 -5.96 8.94 18.61
C ASP A 165 -4.69 8.81 19.48
N ASP A 166 -4.46 7.66 20.09
CA ASP A 166 -3.24 7.41 20.86
C ASP A 166 -2.06 7.16 19.94
N THR A 167 -1.18 8.14 19.84
CA THR A 167 0.05 8.12 19.00
C THR A 167 1.28 7.60 19.75
N SER A 168 1.12 6.96 20.92
CA SER A 168 2.23 6.25 21.57
C SER A 168 2.79 5.16 20.67
N ILE A 169 4.09 4.87 20.77
CA ILE A 169 4.76 3.86 19.94
C ILE A 169 4.06 2.50 20.10
N GLU A 170 3.69 2.14 21.31
CA GLU A 170 3.00 0.87 21.63
C GLU A 170 1.69 0.75 20.86
N ASN A 171 0.91 1.84 20.82
CA ASN A 171 -0.37 1.83 20.12
C ASN A 171 -0.21 1.89 18.61
N VAL A 172 0.72 2.68 18.09
CA VAL A 172 1.01 2.73 16.64
C VAL A 172 1.53 1.38 16.14
N VAL A 173 2.37 0.67 16.90
CA VAL A 173 2.81 -0.70 16.58
C VAL A 173 1.62 -1.65 16.55
N ARG A 174 0.74 -1.61 17.56
CA ARG A 174 -0.49 -2.42 17.60
C ARG A 174 -1.35 -2.17 16.36
N GLN A 175 -1.64 -0.92 16.04
CA GLN A 175 -2.46 -0.53 14.88
C GLN A 175 -1.80 -0.96 13.56
N SER A 176 -0.49 -0.83 13.44
CA SER A 176 0.26 -1.23 12.25
C SER A 176 0.20 -2.75 12.02
N ILE A 177 0.42 -3.56 13.06
CA ILE A 177 0.34 -5.03 12.98
C ILE A 177 -1.10 -5.45 12.62
N GLN A 178 -2.10 -4.82 13.24
CA GLN A 178 -3.51 -5.06 12.94
C GLN A 178 -3.83 -4.76 11.48
N LEU A 179 -3.39 -3.62 10.95
CA LEU A 179 -3.59 -3.26 9.55
C LEU A 179 -2.89 -4.24 8.61
N ILE A 180 -1.64 -4.64 8.88
CA ILE A 180 -0.93 -5.66 8.09
C ILE A 180 -1.77 -6.94 7.99
N SER A 181 -2.35 -7.37 9.11
CA SER A 181 -3.20 -8.58 9.18
C SER A 181 -4.53 -8.43 8.44
N LEU A 182 -5.10 -7.22 8.41
CA LEU A 182 -6.42 -6.95 7.83
C LEU A 182 -6.37 -6.61 6.33
N PHE A 183 -5.24 -6.13 5.82
CA PHE A 183 -5.13 -5.73 4.40
C PHE A 183 -5.51 -6.86 3.43
N PRO A 184 -5.07 -8.13 3.60
CA PRO A 184 -5.52 -9.24 2.76
C PRO A 184 -7.05 -9.39 2.73
N LEU A 185 -7.70 -9.35 3.91
CA LEU A 185 -9.16 -9.46 4.00
C LEU A 185 -9.87 -8.32 3.29
N ILE A 186 -9.50 -7.09 3.62
CA ILE A 186 -10.14 -5.89 3.04
C ILE A 186 -9.96 -5.87 1.53
N SER A 187 -8.77 -6.20 1.04
CA SER A 187 -8.46 -6.21 -0.39
C SER A 187 -9.30 -7.24 -1.15
N VAL A 188 -9.33 -8.46 -0.66
CA VAL A 188 -10.03 -9.55 -1.33
C VAL A 188 -11.55 -9.40 -1.22
N TYR A 189 -12.06 -9.00 -0.07
CA TYR A 189 -13.50 -8.78 0.08
C TYR A 189 -13.98 -7.60 -0.78
N ALA A 190 -13.18 -6.55 -0.91
CA ALA A 190 -13.48 -5.45 -1.83
C ALA A 190 -13.47 -5.91 -3.29
N TYR A 191 -12.53 -6.78 -3.67
CA TYR A 191 -12.46 -7.38 -4.99
C TYR A 191 -13.67 -8.28 -5.29
N HIS A 192 -14.07 -9.14 -4.37
CA HIS A 192 -15.28 -9.97 -4.54
C HIS A 192 -16.54 -9.14 -4.58
N ALA A 193 -16.64 -8.07 -3.79
CA ALA A 193 -17.76 -7.13 -3.89
C ALA A 193 -17.79 -6.43 -5.26
N TYR A 194 -16.64 -6.00 -5.77
CA TYR A 194 -16.52 -5.44 -7.11
C TYR A 194 -17.03 -6.42 -8.19
N ASN A 195 -16.49 -7.63 -8.20
CA ASN A 195 -16.88 -8.65 -9.19
C ASN A 195 -18.37 -8.98 -9.12
N HIS A 196 -18.93 -9.05 -7.91
CA HIS A 196 -20.37 -9.32 -7.73
C HIS A 196 -21.24 -8.18 -8.27
N TYR A 197 -20.97 -6.94 -7.89
CA TYR A 197 -21.84 -5.80 -8.22
C TYR A 197 -21.62 -5.21 -9.61
N HIS A 198 -20.42 -5.35 -10.18
CA HIS A 198 -20.06 -4.73 -11.46
C HIS A 198 -19.89 -5.74 -12.59
N ASP A 199 -19.41 -6.94 -12.29
CA ASP A 199 -19.15 -7.97 -13.31
C ASP A 199 -20.18 -9.12 -13.26
N GLY A 200 -21.15 -9.09 -12.33
CA GLY A 200 -22.21 -10.08 -12.20
C GLY A 200 -21.74 -11.46 -11.70
N ALA A 201 -20.56 -11.55 -11.12
CA ALA A 201 -20.05 -12.79 -10.55
C ALA A 201 -20.75 -13.17 -9.24
N SER A 202 -20.64 -14.43 -8.84
CA SER A 202 -21.13 -14.86 -7.52
C SER A 202 -20.34 -14.18 -6.41
N LEU A 203 -21.02 -13.76 -5.34
CA LEU A 203 -20.36 -13.24 -4.15
C LEU A 203 -19.71 -14.39 -3.38
N ILE A 204 -18.42 -14.28 -3.15
CA ILE A 204 -17.62 -15.25 -2.40
C ILE A 204 -17.02 -14.53 -1.21
N ILE A 205 -17.30 -15.02 0.00
CA ILE A 205 -16.73 -14.50 1.24
C ILE A 205 -16.27 -15.71 2.07
N HIS A 206 -14.99 -15.99 2.03
CA HIS A 206 -14.39 -17.01 2.90
C HIS A 206 -14.12 -16.43 4.28
N PRO A 207 -14.41 -17.17 5.36
CA PRO A 207 -14.00 -16.78 6.71
C PRO A 207 -12.46 -16.77 6.81
N PRO A 208 -11.87 -15.87 7.60
CA PRO A 208 -10.42 -15.86 7.78
C PRO A 208 -9.91 -17.14 8.45
N LYS A 209 -8.67 -17.53 8.12
CA LYS A 209 -7.95 -18.65 8.70
C LYS A 209 -6.70 -18.14 9.42
N PRO A 210 -6.69 -18.11 10.75
CA PRO A 210 -5.56 -17.59 11.54
C PRO A 210 -4.26 -18.36 11.35
N GLU A 211 -4.34 -19.66 11.08
CA GLU A 211 -3.21 -20.59 11.00
C GLU A 211 -2.39 -20.49 9.71
N LEU A 212 -2.91 -19.84 8.66
CA LEU A 212 -2.22 -19.74 7.38
C LEU A 212 -1.17 -18.59 7.40
N SER A 213 -0.11 -18.72 6.61
CA SER A 213 0.76 -17.59 6.28
C SER A 213 -0.03 -16.49 5.54
N THR A 214 0.51 -15.30 5.45
CA THR A 214 -0.17 -14.18 4.75
C THR A 214 -0.39 -14.49 3.27
N ALA A 215 0.56 -15.10 2.60
CA ALA A 215 0.44 -15.50 1.19
C ALA A 215 -0.62 -16.59 0.98
N GLU A 216 -0.60 -17.63 1.80
CA GLU A 216 -1.61 -18.70 1.77
C GLU A 216 -3.01 -18.16 2.06
N HIS A 217 -3.12 -17.32 3.08
CA HIS A 217 -4.39 -16.70 3.46
C HIS A 217 -4.97 -15.84 2.33
N LEU A 218 -4.14 -15.06 1.64
CA LEU A 218 -4.55 -14.24 0.52
C LEU A 218 -5.07 -15.10 -0.64
N LEU A 219 -4.37 -16.18 -1.00
CA LEU A 219 -4.80 -17.12 -2.03
C LEU A 219 -6.10 -17.85 -1.65
N TYR A 220 -6.18 -18.33 -0.41
CA TYR A 220 -7.38 -18.96 0.12
C TYR A 220 -8.61 -18.05 0.02
N LEU A 221 -8.46 -16.78 0.41
CA LEU A 221 -9.56 -15.81 0.32
C LEU A 221 -9.94 -15.50 -1.13
N LEU A 222 -8.95 -15.41 -2.02
CA LEU A 222 -9.12 -14.98 -3.41
C LEU A 222 -9.79 -16.05 -4.30
N ARG A 223 -9.45 -17.34 -4.06
CA ARG A 223 -9.93 -18.43 -4.90
C ARG A 223 -11.36 -18.83 -4.54
N PRO A 224 -12.24 -19.05 -5.53
CA PRO A 224 -13.63 -19.41 -5.26
C PRO A 224 -13.80 -20.68 -4.42
N ASP A 225 -12.93 -21.66 -4.61
CA ASP A 225 -12.90 -22.94 -3.90
C ASP A 225 -11.94 -22.95 -2.69
N GLY A 226 -11.23 -21.85 -2.45
CA GLY A 226 -10.22 -21.74 -1.40
C GLY A 226 -8.97 -22.60 -1.62
N GLN A 227 -8.78 -23.16 -2.84
CA GLN A 227 -7.66 -24.05 -3.13
C GLN A 227 -6.49 -23.31 -3.76
N TYR A 228 -5.30 -23.71 -3.39
CA TYR A 228 -4.03 -23.21 -3.95
C TYR A 228 -2.96 -24.30 -3.81
N THR A 229 -1.92 -24.20 -4.61
CA THR A 229 -0.74 -25.08 -4.50
C THR A 229 0.34 -24.44 -3.64
N GLU A 230 1.20 -25.25 -3.04
CA GLU A 230 2.36 -24.75 -2.28
C GLU A 230 3.25 -23.84 -3.14
N LEU A 231 3.43 -24.17 -4.42
CA LEU A 231 4.20 -23.32 -5.34
C LEU A 231 3.58 -21.95 -5.54
N GLU A 232 2.25 -21.85 -5.73
CA GLU A 232 1.56 -20.57 -5.84
C GLU A 232 1.72 -19.73 -4.56
N ALA A 233 1.61 -20.35 -3.39
CA ALA A 233 1.80 -19.67 -2.12
C ALA A 233 3.23 -19.14 -1.95
N LYS A 234 4.25 -19.94 -2.27
CA LYS A 234 5.67 -19.51 -2.24
C LYS A 234 5.97 -18.40 -3.25
N MET A 235 5.44 -18.50 -4.47
CA MET A 235 5.61 -17.46 -5.47
C MET A 235 4.98 -16.13 -5.04
N LEU A 236 3.80 -16.18 -4.44
CA LEU A 236 3.15 -14.99 -3.90
C LEU A 236 3.90 -14.42 -2.71
N ASP A 237 4.34 -15.26 -1.79
CA ASP A 237 5.13 -14.86 -0.62
C ASP A 237 6.41 -14.13 -1.04
N LEU A 238 7.17 -14.71 -1.96
CA LEU A 238 8.36 -14.07 -2.53
C LEU A 238 8.01 -12.73 -3.19
N GLY A 239 6.92 -12.68 -3.96
CA GLY A 239 6.42 -11.44 -4.56
C GLY A 239 6.11 -10.37 -3.51
N LEU A 240 5.47 -10.74 -2.42
CA LEU A 240 5.18 -9.84 -1.29
C LEU A 240 6.47 -9.34 -0.63
N VAL A 241 7.43 -10.23 -0.35
CA VAL A 241 8.75 -9.86 0.21
C VAL A 241 9.46 -8.82 -0.65
N LEU A 242 9.52 -9.04 -1.96
CA LEU A 242 10.21 -8.14 -2.90
C LEU A 242 9.51 -6.78 -3.06
N HIS A 243 8.22 -6.67 -2.68
CA HIS A 243 7.42 -5.44 -2.80
C HIS A 243 7.22 -4.70 -1.47
N MET A 244 7.76 -5.19 -0.35
CA MET A 244 7.53 -4.59 0.97
C MET A 244 8.08 -3.18 1.10
N GLU A 245 9.27 -2.94 0.57
CA GLU A 245 9.97 -1.67 0.74
C GLU A 245 10.89 -1.43 -0.48
N HIS A 246 10.98 -0.18 -0.92
CA HIS A 246 11.87 0.19 -2.02
C HIS A 246 12.48 1.60 -1.83
N GLY A 247 12.69 2.01 -0.59
CA GLY A 247 13.25 3.31 -0.24
C GLY A 247 12.22 4.38 0.11
N GLY A 248 12.64 5.33 0.94
CA GLY A 248 11.80 6.39 1.49
C GLY A 248 11.36 7.47 0.47
N GLY A 249 11.87 7.43 -0.76
CA GLY A 249 11.66 8.47 -1.77
C GLY A 249 10.36 8.37 -2.58
N ASN A 250 9.45 7.47 -2.23
CA ASN A 250 8.17 7.37 -2.91
C ASN A 250 7.11 8.32 -2.33
N ASN A 251 6.11 8.62 -3.14
CA ASN A 251 5.09 9.61 -2.80
C ASN A 251 4.20 9.19 -1.61
N SER A 252 3.94 7.90 -1.42
CA SER A 252 3.14 7.40 -0.30
C SER A 252 3.89 7.51 1.02
N THR A 253 5.17 7.16 1.07
CA THR A 253 6.03 7.34 2.24
C THR A 253 6.13 8.81 2.62
N PHE A 254 6.36 9.69 1.64
CA PHE A 254 6.38 11.13 1.87
C PHE A 254 5.03 11.64 2.42
N THR A 255 3.91 11.20 1.85
CA THR A 255 2.57 11.54 2.34
C THR A 255 2.37 11.07 3.78
N THR A 256 2.80 9.85 4.11
CA THR A 256 2.74 9.33 5.49
C THR A 256 3.53 10.23 6.44
N HIS A 257 4.75 10.60 6.10
CA HIS A 257 5.56 11.51 6.92
C HIS A 257 4.91 12.89 7.10
N VAL A 258 4.38 13.47 6.02
CA VAL A 258 3.73 14.79 6.08
C VAL A 258 2.49 14.73 6.97
N VAL A 259 1.64 13.73 6.76
CA VAL A 259 0.36 13.63 7.49
C VAL A 259 0.60 13.27 8.96
N SER A 260 1.46 12.29 9.25
CA SER A 260 1.78 11.90 10.64
C SER A 260 2.50 12.99 11.42
N SER A 261 3.25 13.89 10.76
CA SER A 261 3.93 15.02 11.43
C SER A 261 2.96 16.01 12.06
N SER A 262 1.68 15.98 11.69
CA SER A 262 0.63 16.77 12.34
C SER A 262 0.16 16.20 13.68
N GLY A 263 0.61 14.99 14.05
CA GLY A 263 0.15 14.27 15.24
C GLY A 263 -1.20 13.57 15.08
N THR A 264 -1.64 13.34 13.83
CA THR A 264 -2.87 12.60 13.55
C THR A 264 -2.73 11.09 13.78
N ASP A 265 -3.85 10.39 13.79
CA ASP A 265 -3.94 8.95 14.00
C ASP A 265 -3.36 8.12 12.85
N THR A 266 -3.06 6.86 13.13
CA THR A 266 -2.48 5.91 12.16
C THR A 266 -3.41 5.64 10.98
N TYR A 267 -4.72 5.52 11.20
CA TYR A 267 -5.68 5.21 10.14
C TYR A 267 -5.76 6.33 9.11
N SER A 268 -5.79 7.59 9.56
CA SER A 268 -5.76 8.77 8.69
C SER A 268 -4.47 8.86 7.90
N ALA A 269 -3.31 8.60 8.52
CA ALA A 269 -2.02 8.61 7.84
C ALA A 269 -1.94 7.54 6.74
N ILE A 270 -2.36 6.31 7.03
CA ILE A 270 -2.35 5.20 6.06
C ILE A 270 -3.40 5.40 4.96
N ALA A 271 -4.60 5.89 5.28
CA ALA A 271 -5.61 6.23 4.27
C ALA A 271 -5.11 7.32 3.30
N ALA A 272 -4.40 8.34 3.80
CA ALA A 272 -3.77 9.36 2.96
C ALA A 272 -2.68 8.76 2.05
N ALA A 273 -1.85 7.84 2.55
CA ALA A 273 -0.85 7.12 1.78
C ALA A 273 -1.47 6.26 0.67
N LEU A 274 -2.59 5.59 0.95
CA LEU A 274 -3.37 4.85 -0.06
C LEU A 274 -3.94 5.79 -1.12
N GLY A 275 -4.43 6.96 -0.74
CA GLY A 275 -4.86 8.02 -1.67
C GLY A 275 -3.74 8.48 -2.59
N SER A 276 -2.53 8.62 -2.05
CA SER A 276 -1.32 8.91 -2.84
C SER A 276 -0.98 7.79 -3.81
N LEU A 277 -0.99 6.53 -3.34
CA LEU A 277 -0.70 5.35 -4.15
C LEU A 277 -1.70 5.16 -5.30
N LYS A 278 -2.97 5.51 -5.07
CA LYS A 278 -4.03 5.45 -6.09
C LYS A 278 -3.73 6.29 -7.33
N GLY A 279 -2.95 7.35 -7.20
CA GLY A 279 -2.65 8.28 -8.28
C GLY A 279 -1.91 7.60 -9.46
N PRO A 280 -2.30 7.84 -10.73
CA PRO A 280 -1.72 7.15 -11.89
C PRO A 280 -0.24 7.48 -12.12
N LYS A 281 0.25 8.57 -11.57
CA LYS A 281 1.68 8.94 -11.64
C LYS A 281 2.56 8.22 -10.61
N HIS A 282 1.94 7.57 -9.62
CA HIS A 282 2.61 6.79 -8.59
C HIS A 282 2.29 5.29 -8.72
N GLY A 283 1.07 4.87 -8.43
CA GLY A 283 0.64 3.45 -8.50
C GLY A 283 0.40 2.91 -9.90
N GLY A 284 0.44 3.76 -10.95
CA GLY A 284 0.19 3.34 -12.33
C GLY A 284 1.25 2.43 -12.95
N ALA A 285 2.39 2.21 -12.28
CA ALA A 285 3.45 1.33 -12.76
C ALA A 285 2.96 -0.12 -12.93
N ASN A 286 2.22 -0.64 -11.97
CA ASN A 286 1.67 -2.01 -12.02
C ASN A 286 0.71 -2.21 -13.20
N VAL A 287 -0.13 -1.21 -13.51
CA VAL A 287 -1.01 -1.25 -14.69
C VAL A 287 -0.22 -1.34 -15.99
N LYS A 288 0.92 -0.62 -16.07
CA LYS A 288 1.82 -0.70 -17.24
C LYS A 288 2.49 -2.06 -17.36
N VAL A 289 2.87 -2.69 -16.25
CA VAL A 289 3.43 -4.04 -16.23
C VAL A 289 2.40 -5.07 -16.72
N VAL A 290 1.15 -5.00 -16.26
CA VAL A 290 0.08 -5.88 -16.74
C VAL A 290 -0.12 -5.72 -18.25
N LYS A 291 -0.20 -4.49 -18.75
CA LYS A 291 -0.30 -4.21 -20.20
C LYS A 291 0.88 -4.77 -20.97
N MET A 292 2.11 -4.63 -20.46
CA MET A 292 3.30 -5.22 -21.08
C MET A 292 3.19 -6.75 -21.21
N PHE A 293 2.66 -7.43 -20.19
CA PHE A 293 2.43 -8.88 -20.28
C PHE A 293 1.32 -9.23 -21.30
N ASP A 294 0.30 -8.40 -21.44
CA ASP A 294 -0.74 -8.62 -22.46
C ASP A 294 -0.21 -8.41 -23.87
N ASP A 295 0.70 -7.45 -24.07
CA ASP A 295 1.37 -7.20 -25.35
C ASP A 295 2.35 -8.31 -25.76
N LEU A 296 2.79 -9.17 -24.80
CA LEU A 296 3.68 -10.30 -25.04
C LEU A 296 2.96 -11.63 -25.36
N LYS A 297 1.63 -11.66 -25.22
CA LYS A 297 0.78 -12.81 -25.59
C LYS A 297 0.42 -12.77 -27.06
#